data_0b687885a227ac666f619db91d3fad1f
#
_entry.id   0b687885a227ac666f619db91d3fad1f
#
_cell.length_a   1.000
_cell.length_b   1.000
_cell.length_c   1.000
_cell.angle_alpha   90.00
_cell.angle_beta   90.00
_cell.angle_gamma   90.00
#
_symmetry.space_group_name_H-M   'P 1'
#
loop_
_entity.id
_entity.type
_entity.pdbx_description
1 polymer ?
#
loop_
_entity_poly.entity_id
_entity_poly.type
_entity_poly.pdbx_seq_one_letter_code
_entity_poly.pdbx_strand_id
1 'polypeptide(L)'
;GSLIIDEKFDRLRSGLDDEKELVRDTFYRFSDEIVAPLAEKIHREDLDIPEQIIEAASELGCFGTCIPEKFGGLQPDNKSDSLGMIVVTEELSRGSLGAAGSLITRPEIAARALLAGGTESQQQFWLPKLASGETLCAISITEPNTGSDVAAVSLKAIPAEGGWILNGSKTWCTFAGRSELIVTLARTNPDISLGHKGLSMFLIEKPAFSGHKFEHHQEQGGKLSGKSIATLGYRGMHSFALFFEDFFVSNEHLVGGNVGLGRGFYYTMAGFSGGRIQTAARATGLMQAAFEKAMSYSQERKVFEKSLGEF
;
A
#
# COMPACT_ATOMS: atom_id res chain seq x y z
N GLY A 1 -1.02 -19.15 41.17
CA GLY A 1 -1.54 -17.82 41.03
C GLY A 1 -2.32 -17.70 39.74
N SER A 2 -3.67 -17.54 39.87
CA SER A 2 -4.49 -17.21 38.67
C SER A 2 -4.01 -15.89 38.12
N LEU A 3 -3.54 -15.89 36.89
CA LEU A 3 -3.49 -14.69 36.09
C LEU A 3 -4.95 -14.26 35.84
N ILE A 4 -5.47 -13.41 36.75
CA ILE A 4 -6.68 -12.65 36.45
C ILE A 4 -6.26 -11.68 35.38
N ILE A 5 -6.55 -12.04 34.14
CA ILE A 5 -6.48 -11.12 33.02
C ILE A 5 -7.75 -10.28 33.18
N ASP A 6 -7.59 -9.08 33.72
CA ASP A 6 -8.65 -8.09 33.82
C ASP A 6 -9.26 -7.89 32.43
N GLU A 7 -10.56 -7.65 32.31
CA GLU A 7 -11.32 -7.57 31.05
C GLU A 7 -10.83 -6.48 30.08
N LYS A 8 -9.93 -5.64 30.52
CA LYS A 8 -9.07 -4.80 29.70
C LYS A 8 -7.67 -5.36 29.77
N PHE A 9 -7.29 -6.10 28.76
CA PHE A 9 -5.87 -6.27 28.44
C PHE A 9 -5.30 -4.85 28.33
N ASP A 10 -4.78 -4.34 29.44
CA ASP A 10 -4.16 -3.03 29.49
C ASP A 10 -2.93 -3.17 28.60
N ARG A 11 -3.13 -2.86 27.32
CA ARG A 11 -2.05 -2.89 26.33
C ARG A 11 -0.94 -2.13 26.99
N LEU A 12 0.19 -2.80 27.22
CA LEU A 12 1.39 -2.21 27.78
C LEU A 12 1.48 -0.80 27.23
N ARG A 13 1.36 0.21 28.09
CA ARG A 13 1.44 1.61 27.69
C ARG A 13 2.72 1.75 26.88
N SER A 14 2.58 1.88 25.59
CA SER A 14 3.67 1.73 24.61
C SER A 14 4.61 2.94 24.60
N GLY A 15 4.49 3.84 25.57
CA GLY A 15 5.19 5.12 25.59
C GLY A 15 4.70 6.09 24.52
N LEU A 16 3.49 5.88 23.99
CA LEU A 16 2.82 6.83 23.12
C LEU A 16 2.41 8.07 23.91
N ASP A 17 2.43 9.23 23.26
CA ASP A 17 1.81 10.44 23.79
C ASP A 17 0.28 10.38 23.67
N ASP A 18 -0.42 11.31 24.32
CA ASP A 18 -1.89 11.34 24.36
C ASP A 18 -2.52 11.42 22.96
N GLU A 19 -1.87 12.10 22.02
CA GLU A 19 -2.33 12.22 20.63
C GLU A 19 -2.28 10.86 19.93
N LYS A 20 -1.17 10.14 20.04
CA LYS A 20 -1.01 8.82 19.41
C LYS A 20 -1.85 7.74 20.09
N GLU A 21 -2.12 7.86 21.39
CA GLU A 21 -3.09 7.02 22.10
C GLU A 21 -4.50 7.24 21.53
N LEU A 22 -4.91 8.48 21.28
CA LEU A 22 -6.21 8.79 20.66
C LEU A 22 -6.31 8.22 19.23
N VAL A 23 -5.24 8.35 18.44
CA VAL A 23 -5.15 7.75 17.10
C VAL A 23 -5.32 6.24 17.20
N ARG A 24 -4.58 5.58 18.10
CA ARG A 24 -4.69 4.14 18.31
C ARG A 24 -6.12 3.73 18.66
N ASP A 25 -6.76 4.38 19.63
CA ASP A 25 -8.11 4.03 20.06
C ASP A 25 -9.15 4.24 18.95
N THR A 26 -8.95 5.25 18.11
CA THR A 26 -9.81 5.51 16.95
C THR A 26 -9.71 4.38 15.93
N PHE A 27 -8.50 4.01 15.55
CA PHE A 27 -8.30 2.94 14.55
C PHE A 27 -8.52 1.53 15.14
N TYR A 28 -8.38 1.36 16.44
CA TYR A 28 -8.80 0.15 17.14
C TYR A 28 -10.31 -0.08 16.95
N ARG A 29 -11.13 0.93 17.26
CA ARG A 29 -12.59 0.85 17.09
C ARG A 29 -12.98 0.66 15.63
N PHE A 30 -12.38 1.43 14.74
CA PHE A 30 -12.59 1.27 13.29
C PHE A 30 -12.34 -0.18 12.84
N SER A 31 -11.25 -0.77 13.30
CA SER A 31 -10.88 -2.15 12.97
C SER A 31 -11.88 -3.17 13.52
N ASP A 32 -12.37 -3.00 14.73
CA ASP A 32 -13.33 -3.93 15.34
C ASP A 32 -14.75 -3.77 14.79
N GLU A 33 -15.19 -2.53 14.52
CA GLU A 33 -16.56 -2.24 14.13
C GLU A 33 -16.80 -2.34 12.63
N ILE A 34 -15.81 -1.97 11.81
CA ILE A 34 -15.96 -1.87 10.35
C ILE A 34 -15.20 -2.98 9.62
N VAL A 35 -13.95 -3.27 10.02
CA VAL A 35 -13.07 -4.19 9.27
C VAL A 35 -13.29 -5.65 9.65
N ALA A 36 -13.19 -5.96 10.95
CA ALA A 36 -13.21 -7.33 11.45
C ALA A 36 -14.49 -8.12 11.09
N PRO A 37 -15.69 -7.52 11.12
CA PRO A 37 -16.92 -8.23 10.74
C PRO A 37 -16.95 -8.70 9.28
N LEU A 38 -16.18 -8.05 8.39
CA LEU A 38 -16.14 -8.39 6.97
C LEU A 38 -14.94 -9.27 6.60
N ALA A 39 -13.92 -9.33 7.46
CA ALA A 39 -12.63 -9.94 7.16
C ALA A 39 -12.73 -11.42 6.78
N GLU A 40 -13.53 -12.20 7.49
CA GLU A 40 -13.70 -13.64 7.20
C GLU A 40 -14.35 -13.86 5.84
N LYS A 41 -15.42 -13.13 5.53
CA LYS A 41 -16.12 -13.23 4.24
C LYS A 41 -15.21 -12.85 3.09
N ILE A 42 -14.51 -11.70 3.19
CA ILE A 42 -13.55 -11.25 2.17
C ILE A 42 -12.50 -12.33 1.91
N HIS A 43 -11.96 -12.94 2.98
CA HIS A 43 -10.95 -13.97 2.84
C HIS A 43 -11.49 -15.27 2.23
N ARG A 44 -12.62 -15.77 2.72
CA ARG A 44 -13.17 -17.06 2.26
C ARG A 44 -13.70 -17.05 0.84
N GLU A 45 -14.37 -15.95 0.48
CA GLU A 45 -14.98 -15.78 -0.84
C GLU A 45 -14.03 -15.08 -1.85
N ASP A 46 -12.82 -14.73 -1.43
CA ASP A 46 -11.80 -14.06 -2.26
C ASP A 46 -12.30 -12.75 -2.89
N LEU A 47 -13.02 -11.96 -2.10
CA LEU A 47 -13.65 -10.70 -2.55
C LEU A 47 -12.63 -9.56 -2.59
N ASP A 48 -12.96 -8.53 -3.37
CA ASP A 48 -12.30 -7.22 -3.26
C ASP A 48 -12.62 -6.56 -1.92
N ILE A 49 -11.83 -5.57 -1.52
CA ILE A 49 -12.14 -4.72 -0.36
C ILE A 49 -13.43 -3.96 -0.66
N PRO A 50 -14.45 -4.07 0.20
CA PRO A 50 -15.68 -3.30 0.05
C PRO A 50 -15.43 -1.79 0.13
N GLU A 51 -16.10 -1.01 -0.73
CA GLU A 51 -15.98 0.45 -0.77
C GLU A 51 -16.26 1.09 0.60
N GLN A 52 -17.18 0.53 1.39
CA GLN A 52 -17.46 1.03 2.74
C GLN A 52 -16.24 1.07 3.67
N ILE A 53 -15.26 0.14 3.51
CA ILE A 53 -14.01 0.18 4.28
C ILE A 53 -13.13 1.31 3.78
N ILE A 54 -13.06 1.51 2.46
CA ILE A 54 -12.24 2.54 1.82
C ILE A 54 -12.78 3.93 2.16
N GLU A 55 -14.09 4.12 2.03
CA GLU A 55 -14.77 5.38 2.35
C GLU A 55 -14.61 5.75 3.82
N ALA A 56 -14.89 4.83 4.73
CA ALA A 56 -14.73 5.07 6.16
C ALA A 56 -13.27 5.32 6.57
N ALA A 57 -12.30 4.64 5.94
CA ALA A 57 -10.88 4.93 6.15
C ALA A 57 -10.49 6.33 5.62
N SER A 58 -11.06 6.75 4.50
CA SER A 58 -10.89 8.08 3.92
C SER A 58 -11.41 9.17 4.86
N GLU A 59 -12.62 9.01 5.38
CA GLU A 59 -13.24 9.95 6.34
C GLU A 59 -12.40 10.14 7.61
N LEU A 60 -11.68 9.10 8.03
CA LEU A 60 -10.72 9.18 9.15
C LEU A 60 -9.35 9.76 8.77
N GLY A 61 -9.15 10.19 7.51
CA GLY A 61 -7.88 10.72 7.03
C GLY A 61 -6.76 9.68 6.92
N CYS A 62 -7.11 8.39 6.88
CA CYS A 62 -6.19 7.27 6.90
C CYS A 62 -5.09 7.37 5.82
N PHE A 63 -5.46 7.79 4.61
CA PHE A 63 -4.54 7.88 3.47
C PHE A 63 -3.57 9.05 3.56
N GLY A 64 -3.87 10.07 4.37
CA GLY A 64 -3.08 11.29 4.54
C GLY A 64 -1.99 11.21 5.62
N THR A 65 -1.87 10.10 6.33
CA THR A 65 -0.98 9.97 7.52
C THR A 65 0.49 10.32 7.28
N CYS A 66 0.99 10.16 6.05
CA CYS A 66 2.38 10.45 5.67
C CYS A 66 2.50 11.58 4.63
N ILE A 67 1.41 12.28 4.39
CA ILE A 67 1.37 13.42 3.45
C ILE A 67 1.35 14.71 4.27
N PRO A 68 2.19 15.71 3.93
CA PRO A 68 2.23 16.99 4.63
C PRO A 68 0.89 17.73 4.64
N GLU A 69 0.63 18.49 5.72
CA GLU A 69 -0.60 19.27 5.90
C GLU A 69 -0.86 20.24 4.75
N LYS A 70 0.17 20.85 4.18
CA LYS A 70 0.07 21.74 3.01
C LYS A 70 -0.51 21.07 1.76
N PHE A 71 -0.53 19.75 1.72
CA PHE A 71 -1.15 18.93 0.66
C PHE A 71 -2.43 18.22 1.14
N GLY A 72 -3.00 18.64 2.27
CA GLY A 72 -4.22 18.06 2.81
C GLY A 72 -4.03 16.77 3.61
N GLY A 73 -2.79 16.39 3.93
CA GLY A 73 -2.49 15.25 4.78
C GLY A 73 -2.50 15.59 6.27
N LEU A 74 -2.04 14.64 7.08
CA LEU A 74 -1.99 14.75 8.55
C LEU A 74 -0.55 14.87 9.09
N GLN A 75 0.46 14.75 8.23
CA GLN A 75 1.86 14.90 8.65
C GLN A 75 2.21 16.37 8.77
N PRO A 76 2.77 16.83 9.92
CA PRO A 76 3.28 18.21 10.03
C PRO A 76 4.29 18.53 8.91
N ASP A 77 4.20 19.73 8.35
CA ASP A 77 5.04 20.15 7.20
C ASP A 77 6.55 20.13 7.49
N ASN A 78 6.92 20.32 8.74
CA ASN A 78 8.31 20.44 9.19
C ASN A 78 8.88 19.16 9.85
N LYS A 79 8.08 18.11 9.99
CA LYS A 79 8.49 16.90 10.71
C LYS A 79 7.82 15.66 10.13
N SER A 80 8.63 14.63 9.86
CA SER A 80 8.10 13.31 9.51
C SER A 80 7.46 12.65 10.73
N ASP A 81 6.22 12.19 10.62
CA ASP A 81 5.53 11.41 11.65
C ASP A 81 5.37 9.94 11.22
N SER A 82 6.42 9.17 11.43
CA SER A 82 6.35 7.73 11.18
C SER A 82 5.61 6.98 12.28
N LEU A 83 5.50 7.53 13.49
CA LEU A 83 4.86 6.85 14.61
C LEU A 83 3.34 6.79 14.45
N GLY A 84 2.70 7.88 14.04
CA GLY A 84 1.27 7.89 13.73
C GLY A 84 0.92 6.86 12.65
N MET A 85 1.69 6.81 11.58
CA MET A 85 1.55 5.81 10.52
C MET A 85 1.71 4.37 11.04
N ILE A 86 2.68 4.11 11.94
CA ILE A 86 2.90 2.78 12.54
C ILE A 86 1.67 2.36 13.33
N VAL A 87 1.16 3.23 14.19
CA VAL A 87 -0.01 2.98 15.04
C VAL A 87 -1.25 2.64 14.20
N VAL A 88 -1.52 3.44 13.18
CA VAL A 88 -2.65 3.19 12.25
C VAL A 88 -2.48 1.85 11.52
N THR A 89 -1.28 1.58 11.00
CA THR A 89 -1.00 0.33 10.28
C THR A 89 -1.16 -0.91 11.16
N GLU A 90 -0.71 -0.83 12.41
CA GLU A 90 -0.84 -1.90 13.40
C GLU A 90 -2.31 -2.23 13.65
N GLU A 91 -3.14 -1.22 13.97
CA GLU A 91 -4.55 -1.43 14.27
C GLU A 91 -5.35 -1.93 13.07
N LEU A 92 -5.14 -1.38 11.88
CA LEU A 92 -5.77 -1.87 10.66
C LEU A 92 -5.41 -3.34 10.37
N SER A 93 -4.15 -3.71 10.65
CA SER A 93 -3.66 -5.08 10.43
C SER A 93 -4.17 -6.05 11.48
N ARG A 94 -4.42 -5.57 12.71
CA ARG A 94 -5.09 -6.33 13.76
C ARG A 94 -6.53 -6.68 13.35
N GLY A 95 -7.26 -5.75 12.76
CA GLY A 95 -8.59 -6.01 12.22
C GLY A 95 -8.57 -7.00 11.04
N SER A 96 -7.81 -6.70 10.02
CA SER A 96 -7.52 -7.61 8.89
C SER A 96 -6.36 -7.11 8.04
N LEU A 97 -5.32 -7.91 7.93
CA LEU A 97 -4.18 -7.60 7.07
C LEU A 97 -4.59 -7.43 5.60
N GLY A 98 -5.45 -8.32 5.08
CA GLY A 98 -5.86 -8.34 3.68
C GLY A 98 -6.92 -7.30 3.33
N ALA A 99 -7.83 -6.98 4.27
CA ALA A 99 -8.93 -6.05 4.01
C ALA A 99 -8.59 -4.58 4.33
N ALA A 100 -7.65 -4.32 5.24
CA ALA A 100 -7.35 -2.95 5.68
C ALA A 100 -5.85 -2.68 5.93
N GLY A 101 -5.11 -3.64 6.50
CA GLY A 101 -3.76 -3.43 7.01
C GLY A 101 -2.73 -2.91 6.01
N SER A 102 -3.02 -2.96 4.74
CA SER A 102 -2.16 -2.45 3.68
C SER A 102 -2.69 -1.25 2.93
N LEU A 103 -3.87 -0.74 3.26
CA LEU A 103 -4.50 0.35 2.52
C LEU A 103 -3.59 1.57 2.40
N ILE A 104 -2.94 1.98 3.48
CA ILE A 104 -2.09 3.17 3.51
C ILE A 104 -0.68 2.97 2.96
N THR A 105 -0.25 1.72 2.72
CA THR A 105 1.13 1.43 2.29
C THR A 105 1.46 2.04 0.91
N ARG A 106 0.54 1.95 -0.03
CA ARG A 106 0.78 2.42 -1.41
C ARG A 106 0.72 3.94 -1.51
N PRO A 107 -0.29 4.62 -0.94
CA PRO A 107 -0.28 6.09 -0.87
C PRO A 107 0.98 6.65 -0.21
N GLU A 108 1.48 6.04 0.86
CA GLU A 108 2.72 6.47 1.50
C GLU A 108 3.93 6.33 0.56
N ILE A 109 4.10 5.16 -0.07
CA ILE A 109 5.22 4.93 -0.99
C ILE A 109 5.16 5.93 -2.15
N ALA A 110 3.98 6.14 -2.74
CA ALA A 110 3.76 7.10 -3.82
C ALA A 110 4.05 8.53 -3.37
N ALA A 111 3.53 8.94 -2.20
CA ALA A 111 3.72 10.28 -1.66
C ALA A 111 5.21 10.56 -1.38
N ARG A 112 5.93 9.64 -0.74
CA ARG A 112 7.37 9.80 -0.48
C ARG A 112 8.18 9.88 -1.77
N ALA A 113 7.83 9.10 -2.79
CA ALA A 113 8.48 9.16 -4.10
C ALA A 113 8.23 10.51 -4.80
N LEU A 114 6.99 11.02 -4.76
CA LEU A 114 6.62 12.33 -5.30
C LEU A 114 7.28 13.50 -4.55
N LEU A 115 7.34 13.43 -3.22
CA LEU A 115 8.02 14.41 -2.39
C LEU A 115 9.54 14.43 -2.65
N ALA A 116 10.13 13.26 -2.93
CA ALA A 116 11.56 13.13 -3.21
C ALA A 116 11.95 13.58 -4.63
N GLY A 117 11.05 13.51 -5.60
CA GLY A 117 11.42 13.72 -6.98
C GLY A 117 10.35 14.26 -7.93
N GLY A 118 9.10 14.37 -7.51
CA GLY A 118 8.06 14.96 -8.34
C GLY A 118 8.25 16.46 -8.56
N THR A 119 7.85 16.95 -9.72
CA THR A 119 7.76 18.39 -9.96
C THR A 119 6.73 19.04 -9.02
N GLU A 120 6.81 20.35 -8.83
CA GLU A 120 5.83 21.07 -8.02
C GLU A 120 4.39 20.84 -8.51
N SER A 121 4.18 20.87 -9.82
CA SER A 121 2.87 20.57 -10.42
C SER A 121 2.39 19.14 -10.14
N GLN A 122 3.28 18.17 -10.22
CA GLN A 122 2.95 16.76 -9.89
C GLN A 122 2.60 16.61 -8.40
N GLN A 123 3.35 17.25 -7.51
CA GLN A 123 3.07 17.23 -6.08
C GLN A 123 1.73 17.90 -5.75
N GLN A 124 1.46 19.09 -6.31
CA GLN A 124 0.22 19.81 -6.08
C GLN A 124 -1.01 19.10 -6.66
N PHE A 125 -0.85 18.33 -7.72
CA PHE A 125 -1.95 17.58 -8.34
C PHE A 125 -2.22 16.26 -7.63
N TRP A 126 -1.18 15.46 -7.34
CA TRP A 126 -1.34 14.09 -6.85
C TRP A 126 -1.44 13.97 -5.33
N LEU A 127 -0.67 14.74 -4.57
CA LEU A 127 -0.62 14.56 -3.12
C LEU A 127 -1.96 14.81 -2.43
N PRO A 128 -2.74 15.85 -2.78
CA PRO A 128 -4.08 16.05 -2.19
C PRO A 128 -5.05 14.91 -2.52
N LYS A 129 -5.03 14.39 -3.73
CA LYS A 129 -5.88 13.27 -4.16
C LYS A 129 -5.53 11.96 -3.46
N LEU A 130 -4.22 11.71 -3.25
CA LEU A 130 -3.75 10.57 -2.47
C LEU A 130 -4.12 10.72 -0.98
N ALA A 131 -4.00 11.94 -0.42
CA ALA A 131 -4.30 12.20 0.99
C ALA A 131 -5.78 12.00 1.32
N SER A 132 -6.65 12.43 0.43
CA SER A 132 -8.11 12.30 0.60
C SER A 132 -8.63 10.89 0.28
N GLY A 133 -7.85 10.04 -0.40
CA GLY A 133 -8.34 8.78 -0.96
C GLY A 133 -9.20 8.93 -2.22
N GLU A 134 -9.31 10.14 -2.79
CA GLU A 134 -9.95 10.37 -4.10
C GLU A 134 -9.29 9.52 -5.19
N THR A 135 -7.97 9.39 -5.11
CA THR A 135 -7.19 8.52 -5.99
C THR A 135 -6.49 7.45 -5.16
N LEU A 136 -6.83 6.21 -5.40
CA LEU A 136 -6.13 5.07 -4.82
C LEU A 136 -4.96 4.68 -5.74
N CYS A 137 -3.86 4.19 -5.14
CA CYS A 137 -2.70 3.87 -5.93
C CYS A 137 -2.15 2.46 -5.69
N ALA A 138 -1.44 1.96 -6.70
CA ALA A 138 -0.63 0.76 -6.66
C ALA A 138 0.83 1.10 -6.97
N ILE A 139 1.74 0.20 -6.57
CA ILE A 139 3.18 0.31 -6.83
C ILE A 139 3.60 -0.86 -7.70
N SER A 140 4.27 -0.54 -8.81
CA SER A 140 4.65 -1.49 -9.87
C SER A 140 6.16 -1.45 -10.13
N ILE A 141 6.92 -2.22 -9.35
CA ILE A 141 8.39 -2.26 -9.37
C ILE A 141 8.90 -3.64 -9.77
N THR A 142 8.46 -4.68 -9.03
CA THR A 142 8.91 -6.07 -9.16
C THR A 142 8.53 -6.67 -10.51
N GLU A 143 9.42 -7.48 -11.07
CA GLU A 143 9.20 -8.25 -12.30
C GLU A 143 9.31 -9.75 -12.03
N PRO A 144 8.82 -10.63 -12.91
CA PRO A 144 8.87 -12.07 -12.69
C PRO A 144 10.26 -12.62 -12.33
N ASN A 145 11.31 -12.03 -12.91
CA ASN A 145 12.69 -12.46 -12.72
C ASN A 145 13.50 -11.52 -11.80
N THR A 146 12.91 -10.45 -11.27
CA THR A 146 13.64 -9.39 -10.58
C THR A 146 12.80 -8.81 -9.43
N GLY A 147 13.20 -9.06 -8.19
CA GLY A 147 12.56 -8.54 -6.98
C GLY A 147 13.52 -7.73 -6.12
N SER A 148 14.37 -8.40 -5.34
CA SER A 148 15.32 -7.73 -4.45
C SER A 148 16.37 -6.91 -5.20
N ASP A 149 16.79 -7.38 -6.37
CA ASP A 149 17.68 -6.64 -7.28
C ASP A 149 16.87 -5.67 -8.17
N VAL A 150 16.35 -4.60 -7.54
CA VAL A 150 15.55 -3.58 -8.25
C VAL A 150 16.32 -2.92 -9.39
N ALA A 151 17.64 -2.87 -9.33
CA ALA A 151 18.47 -2.27 -10.38
C ALA A 151 18.41 -3.03 -11.71
N ALA A 152 18.02 -4.31 -11.67
CA ALA A 152 17.95 -5.18 -12.84
C ALA A 152 16.56 -5.21 -13.53
N VAL A 153 15.58 -4.39 -13.11
CA VAL A 153 14.26 -4.33 -13.77
C VAL A 153 14.41 -3.95 -15.25
N SER A 154 13.58 -4.55 -16.08
CA SER A 154 13.70 -4.59 -17.53
C SER A 154 12.48 -4.09 -18.31
N LEU A 155 11.37 -3.75 -17.65
CA LEU A 155 10.21 -3.10 -18.28
C LEU A 155 10.72 -1.92 -19.10
N LYS A 156 10.57 -1.96 -20.42
CA LYS A 156 11.10 -0.93 -21.33
C LYS A 156 10.19 0.29 -21.37
N ALA A 157 10.79 1.47 -21.35
CA ALA A 157 10.13 2.73 -21.68
C ALA A 157 10.93 3.38 -22.82
N ILE A 158 10.37 3.37 -24.03
CA ILE A 158 11.01 3.85 -25.25
C ILE A 158 10.47 5.25 -25.55
N PRO A 159 11.34 6.25 -25.85
CA PRO A 159 10.87 7.58 -26.22
C PRO A 159 9.95 7.55 -27.44
N ALA A 160 8.87 8.33 -27.37
CA ALA A 160 7.91 8.55 -28.45
C ALA A 160 7.54 10.05 -28.51
N GLU A 161 6.82 10.46 -29.56
CA GLU A 161 6.34 11.84 -29.65
C GLU A 161 5.41 12.16 -28.45
N GLY A 162 5.77 13.18 -27.70
CA GLY A 162 5.02 13.63 -26.53
C GLY A 162 5.13 12.74 -25.27
N GLY A 163 5.91 11.65 -25.33
CA GLY A 163 5.97 10.72 -24.19
C GLY A 163 6.83 9.49 -24.39
N TRP A 164 6.35 8.38 -23.88
CA TRP A 164 7.05 7.10 -23.76
C TRP A 164 6.11 5.94 -24.08
N ILE A 165 6.63 4.90 -24.73
CA ILE A 165 5.93 3.63 -24.95
C ILE A 165 6.49 2.58 -23.99
N LEU A 166 5.61 2.01 -23.16
CA LEU A 166 5.97 0.99 -22.20
C LEU A 166 5.65 -0.41 -22.74
N ASN A 167 6.63 -1.33 -22.63
CA ASN A 167 6.49 -2.73 -23.01
C ASN A 167 7.17 -3.65 -22.01
N GLY A 168 6.43 -4.68 -21.55
CA GLY A 168 6.93 -5.70 -20.63
C GLY A 168 5.94 -6.06 -19.55
N SER A 169 6.43 -6.70 -18.49
CA SER A 169 5.58 -7.22 -17.42
C SER A 169 6.08 -6.82 -16.05
N LYS A 170 5.13 -6.71 -15.12
CA LYS A 170 5.36 -6.50 -13.70
C LYS A 170 4.61 -7.57 -12.90
N THR A 171 5.01 -7.80 -11.65
CA THR A 171 4.34 -8.76 -10.78
C THR A 171 4.24 -8.23 -9.35
N TRP A 172 3.37 -8.82 -8.56
CA TRP A 172 3.12 -8.41 -7.17
C TRP A 172 2.65 -6.95 -7.02
N CYS A 173 1.97 -6.43 -8.04
CA CYS A 173 1.39 -5.10 -8.03
C CYS A 173 0.09 -5.11 -7.22
N THR A 174 0.23 -4.98 -5.91
CA THR A 174 -0.91 -5.06 -5.00
C THR A 174 -1.85 -3.88 -5.23
N PHE A 175 -3.16 -4.19 -5.28
CA PHE A 175 -4.25 -3.24 -5.47
C PHE A 175 -4.36 -2.65 -6.88
N ALA A 176 -3.58 -3.16 -7.85
CA ALA A 176 -3.54 -2.59 -9.19
C ALA A 176 -4.86 -2.67 -9.95
N GLY A 177 -5.75 -3.61 -9.64
CA GLY A 177 -7.10 -3.64 -10.22
C GLY A 177 -7.90 -2.41 -9.81
N ARG A 178 -8.08 -2.20 -8.51
CA ARG A 178 -8.92 -1.14 -7.95
C ARG A 178 -8.32 0.27 -8.03
N SER A 179 -6.99 0.39 -8.09
CA SER A 179 -6.32 1.70 -8.11
C SER A 179 -6.54 2.45 -9.43
N GLU A 180 -6.61 3.77 -9.36
CA GLU A 180 -6.64 4.68 -10.50
C GLU A 180 -5.23 5.11 -10.93
N LEU A 181 -4.27 5.07 -10.01
CA LEU A 181 -2.88 5.42 -10.24
C LEU A 181 -1.96 4.22 -9.99
N ILE A 182 -1.03 3.94 -10.92
CA ILE A 182 0.02 2.95 -10.73
C ILE A 182 1.39 3.62 -10.88
N VAL A 183 2.12 3.71 -9.77
CA VAL A 183 3.50 4.24 -9.79
C VAL A 183 4.45 3.14 -10.27
N THR A 184 5.02 3.32 -11.44
CA THR A 184 5.73 2.28 -12.19
C THR A 184 7.20 2.65 -12.41
N LEU A 185 8.11 1.73 -12.09
CA LEU A 185 9.54 1.84 -12.42
C LEU A 185 9.81 1.14 -13.75
N ALA A 186 10.44 1.85 -14.69
CA ALA A 186 10.77 1.33 -16.01
C ALA A 186 12.18 1.72 -16.45
N ARG A 187 12.75 0.97 -17.38
CA ARG A 187 14.05 1.22 -17.97
C ARG A 187 13.92 2.15 -19.17
N THR A 188 14.39 3.37 -18.98
CA THR A 188 14.42 4.42 -20.02
C THR A 188 15.73 4.46 -20.79
N ASN A 189 16.82 3.91 -20.23
CA ASN A 189 18.08 3.76 -20.94
C ASN A 189 18.34 2.26 -21.22
N PRO A 190 18.52 1.87 -22.50
CA PRO A 190 18.74 0.47 -22.87
C PRO A 190 20.11 -0.07 -22.45
N ASP A 191 21.09 0.78 -22.13
CA ASP A 191 22.38 0.36 -21.62
C ASP A 191 22.24 -0.19 -20.20
N ILE A 192 22.24 -1.51 -20.08
CA ILE A 192 22.12 -2.22 -18.81
C ILE A 192 23.32 -1.99 -17.87
N SER A 193 24.49 -1.58 -18.40
CA SER A 193 25.67 -1.30 -17.59
C SER A 193 25.47 -0.09 -16.67
N LEU A 194 24.52 0.79 -16.97
CA LEU A 194 24.13 1.91 -16.13
C LEU A 194 23.38 1.46 -14.87
N GLY A 195 22.94 0.20 -14.79
CA GLY A 195 22.23 -0.37 -13.65
C GLY A 195 21.04 0.50 -13.26
N HIS A 196 20.99 0.95 -12.00
CA HIS A 196 19.90 1.77 -11.46
C HIS A 196 19.79 3.17 -12.09
N LYS A 197 20.87 3.69 -12.70
CA LYS A 197 20.87 5.02 -13.36
C LYS A 197 20.13 5.01 -14.70
N GLY A 198 19.79 3.84 -15.23
CA GLY A 198 18.97 3.70 -16.43
C GLY A 198 17.46 3.61 -16.16
N LEU A 199 17.03 3.80 -14.89
CA LEU A 199 15.65 3.60 -14.46
C LEU A 199 14.96 4.92 -14.16
N SER A 200 13.73 5.06 -14.65
CA SER A 200 12.86 6.23 -14.40
C SER A 200 11.51 5.80 -13.86
N MET A 201 10.82 6.70 -13.17
CA MET A 201 9.53 6.42 -12.53
C MET A 201 8.41 7.13 -13.29
N PHE A 202 7.32 6.42 -13.52
CA PHE A 202 6.15 6.89 -14.25
C PHE A 202 4.88 6.79 -13.40
N LEU A 203 3.97 7.73 -13.60
CA LEU A 203 2.63 7.76 -13.04
C LEU A 203 1.67 7.24 -14.12
N ILE A 204 1.14 6.04 -13.95
CA ILE A 204 0.25 5.40 -14.92
C ILE A 204 -1.19 5.59 -14.46
N GLU A 205 -1.98 6.33 -15.22
CA GLU A 205 -3.41 6.50 -14.96
C GLU A 205 -4.22 5.43 -15.69
N LYS A 206 -5.25 4.93 -15.04
CA LYS A 206 -6.26 4.07 -15.62
C LYS A 206 -7.55 4.12 -14.81
N PRO A 207 -8.70 3.71 -15.35
CA PRO A 207 -9.91 3.51 -14.57
C PRO A 207 -9.73 2.45 -13.48
N ALA A 208 -10.50 2.56 -12.39
CA ALA A 208 -10.64 1.48 -11.42
C ALA A 208 -11.40 0.29 -12.03
N PHE A 209 -10.97 -0.91 -11.67
CA PHE A 209 -11.61 -2.16 -12.07
C PHE A 209 -11.87 -3.01 -10.83
N SER A 210 -12.98 -3.74 -10.83
CA SER A 210 -13.29 -4.74 -9.82
C SER A 210 -12.92 -6.14 -10.28
N GLY A 211 -12.71 -7.05 -9.31
CA GLY A 211 -12.43 -8.45 -9.55
C GLY A 211 -10.98 -8.75 -9.91
N HIS A 212 -10.77 -9.93 -10.47
CA HIS A 212 -9.45 -10.54 -10.55
C HIS A 212 -8.74 -10.36 -11.89
N LYS A 213 -9.35 -9.66 -12.85
CA LYS A 213 -8.77 -9.37 -14.16
C LYS A 213 -9.26 -8.03 -14.66
N PHE A 214 -8.40 -7.33 -15.39
CA PHE A 214 -8.78 -6.14 -16.12
C PHE A 214 -8.00 -5.98 -17.41
N GLU A 215 -8.55 -5.22 -18.33
CA GLU A 215 -7.90 -4.71 -19.52
C GLU A 215 -8.26 -3.23 -19.71
N HIS A 216 -7.24 -2.41 -19.89
CA HIS A 216 -7.39 -1.00 -20.22
C HIS A 216 -6.73 -0.74 -21.56
N HIS A 217 -7.54 -0.34 -22.53
CA HIS A 217 -7.12 -0.01 -23.89
C HIS A 217 -7.06 1.50 -24.06
N GLN A 218 -6.00 1.99 -24.64
CA GLN A 218 -5.86 3.39 -25.02
C GLN A 218 -6.38 3.61 -26.44
N GLU A 219 -6.90 4.80 -26.72
CA GLU A 219 -7.40 5.17 -28.06
C GLU A 219 -6.33 5.04 -29.15
N GLN A 220 -5.07 5.26 -28.78
CA GLN A 220 -3.90 5.15 -29.66
C GLN A 220 -3.41 3.70 -29.89
N GLY A 221 -4.09 2.71 -29.29
CA GLY A 221 -3.81 1.28 -29.50
C GLY A 221 -2.97 0.59 -28.43
N GLY A 222 -2.48 1.31 -27.41
CA GLY A 222 -1.77 0.70 -26.30
C GLY A 222 -2.70 -0.03 -25.33
N LYS A 223 -2.16 -1.04 -24.62
CA LYS A 223 -2.92 -1.85 -23.68
C LYS A 223 -2.15 -2.09 -22.37
N LEU A 224 -2.86 -1.96 -21.26
CA LEU A 224 -2.45 -2.44 -19.94
C LEU A 224 -3.44 -3.50 -19.47
N SER A 225 -2.99 -4.70 -19.22
CA SER A 225 -3.81 -5.75 -18.64
C SER A 225 -3.25 -6.24 -17.31
N GLY A 226 -4.14 -6.72 -16.45
CA GLY A 226 -3.81 -7.24 -15.14
C GLY A 226 -4.56 -8.51 -14.80
N LYS A 227 -3.87 -9.44 -14.13
CA LYS A 227 -4.46 -10.65 -13.58
C LYS A 227 -3.98 -10.85 -12.15
N SER A 228 -4.92 -11.07 -11.23
CA SER A 228 -4.60 -11.33 -9.82
C SER A 228 -3.79 -12.63 -9.67
N ILE A 229 -2.88 -12.61 -8.73
CA ILE A 229 -2.06 -13.75 -8.34
C ILE A 229 -2.79 -14.46 -7.21
N ALA A 230 -3.06 -15.76 -7.37
CA ALA A 230 -3.67 -16.56 -6.31
C ALA A 230 -2.74 -16.68 -5.10
N THR A 231 -3.25 -16.33 -3.93
CA THR A 231 -2.51 -16.35 -2.67
C THR A 231 -3.28 -17.09 -1.58
N LEU A 232 -2.57 -17.67 -0.61
CA LEU A 232 -3.20 -18.34 0.54
C LEU A 232 -3.90 -17.34 1.47
N GLY A 233 -3.31 -16.18 1.65
CA GLY A 233 -3.83 -15.08 2.46
C GLY A 233 -3.71 -13.76 1.72
N TYR A 234 -3.91 -12.63 2.42
CA TYR A 234 -3.82 -11.29 1.85
C TYR A 234 -4.89 -11.03 0.76
N ARG A 235 -6.03 -11.72 0.89
CA ARG A 235 -7.19 -11.54 0.02
C ARG A 235 -7.92 -10.25 0.40
N GLY A 236 -8.53 -9.62 -0.56
CA GLY A 236 -9.09 -8.26 -0.47
C GLY A 236 -8.25 -7.27 -1.26
N MET A 237 -6.98 -7.06 -0.88
CA MET A 237 -6.06 -6.17 -1.62
C MET A 237 -5.65 -6.73 -2.98
N HIS A 238 -5.67 -7.99 -3.20
CA HIS A 238 -5.17 -8.74 -4.36
C HIS A 238 -3.88 -8.15 -4.97
N SER A 239 -2.93 -9.01 -5.29
CA SER A 239 -1.72 -8.63 -6.03
C SER A 239 -1.85 -9.06 -7.47
N PHE A 240 -1.42 -8.23 -8.41
CA PHE A 240 -1.58 -8.46 -9.84
C PHE A 240 -0.24 -8.69 -10.53
N ALA A 241 -0.27 -9.57 -11.54
CA ALA A 241 0.67 -9.52 -12.64
C ALA A 241 0.12 -8.52 -13.68
N LEU A 242 0.97 -7.61 -14.15
CA LEU A 242 0.63 -6.57 -15.11
C LEU A 242 1.41 -6.78 -16.41
N PHE A 243 0.75 -6.48 -17.53
CA PHE A 243 1.35 -6.59 -18.87
C PHE A 243 1.10 -5.28 -19.62
N PHE A 244 2.17 -4.65 -20.03
CA PHE A 244 2.18 -3.43 -20.85
C PHE A 244 2.49 -3.81 -22.28
N GLU A 245 1.60 -3.46 -23.20
CA GLU A 245 1.70 -3.72 -24.64
C GLU A 245 1.53 -2.39 -25.37
N ASP A 246 2.62 -1.84 -25.90
CA ASP A 246 2.70 -0.52 -26.54
C ASP A 246 1.98 0.60 -25.80
N PHE A 247 2.01 0.54 -24.45
CA PHE A 247 1.26 1.45 -23.59
C PHE A 247 1.91 2.82 -23.55
N PHE A 248 1.21 3.84 -24.04
CA PHE A 248 1.70 5.22 -24.06
C PHE A 248 1.56 5.91 -22.71
N VAL A 249 2.61 6.66 -22.34
CA VAL A 249 2.63 7.52 -21.14
C VAL A 249 3.19 8.88 -21.52
N SER A 250 2.45 9.95 -21.29
CA SER A 250 2.90 11.31 -21.64
C SER A 250 4.09 11.76 -20.79
N ASN A 251 4.85 12.75 -21.28
CA ASN A 251 5.99 13.33 -20.55
C ASN A 251 5.61 13.94 -19.20
N GLU A 252 4.38 14.37 -19.03
CA GLU A 252 3.86 14.94 -17.78
C GLU A 252 3.82 13.91 -16.65
N HIS A 253 3.72 12.62 -17.00
CA HIS A 253 3.67 11.51 -16.09
C HIS A 253 5.05 10.91 -15.75
N LEU A 254 6.12 11.42 -16.34
CA LEU A 254 7.48 11.10 -15.90
C LEU A 254 7.77 11.86 -14.60
N VAL A 255 7.97 11.14 -13.50
CA VAL A 255 8.23 11.76 -12.18
C VAL A 255 9.50 12.63 -12.25
N GLY A 256 9.34 13.90 -11.90
CA GLY A 256 10.42 14.89 -11.96
C GLY A 256 10.72 15.42 -13.38
N GLY A 257 9.90 15.06 -14.38
CA GLY A 257 10.11 15.45 -15.77
C GLY A 257 11.51 15.07 -16.27
N ASN A 258 12.11 15.87 -17.11
CA ASN A 258 13.44 15.61 -17.67
C ASN A 258 14.55 15.45 -16.62
N VAL A 259 14.44 16.15 -15.49
CA VAL A 259 15.40 16.02 -14.36
C VAL A 259 15.27 14.67 -13.66
N GLY A 260 14.10 14.06 -13.75
CA GLY A 260 13.80 12.75 -13.17
C GLY A 260 14.29 11.55 -13.98
N LEU A 261 14.77 11.76 -15.22
CA LEU A 261 15.34 10.68 -16.03
C LEU A 261 16.55 10.03 -15.34
N GLY A 262 16.53 8.69 -15.25
CA GLY A 262 17.56 7.91 -14.58
C GLY A 262 17.56 8.02 -13.06
N ARG A 263 16.55 8.65 -12.45
CA ARG A 263 16.44 8.83 -11.01
C ARG A 263 15.36 7.99 -10.34
N GLY A 264 14.62 7.21 -11.09
CA GLY A 264 13.50 6.42 -10.59
C GLY A 264 13.87 5.46 -9.47
N PHE A 265 15.06 4.89 -9.49
CA PHE A 265 15.57 4.03 -8.41
C PHE A 265 15.62 4.77 -7.05
N TYR A 266 16.12 6.01 -7.05
CA TYR A 266 16.25 6.80 -5.82
C TYR A 266 14.87 7.15 -5.25
N TYR A 267 13.91 7.48 -6.11
CA TYR A 267 12.53 7.76 -5.71
C TYR A 267 11.84 6.50 -5.15
N THR A 268 12.11 5.34 -5.77
CA THR A 268 11.67 4.04 -5.25
C THR A 268 12.22 3.78 -3.85
N MET A 269 13.50 4.01 -3.63
CA MET A 269 14.13 3.79 -2.31
C MET A 269 13.60 4.74 -1.24
N ALA A 270 13.30 6.00 -1.59
CA ALA A 270 12.65 6.95 -0.69
C ALA A 270 11.28 6.44 -0.23
N GLY A 271 10.46 5.93 -1.15
CA GLY A 271 9.17 5.31 -0.85
C GLY A 271 9.30 4.03 -0.01
N PHE A 272 10.22 3.15 -0.38
CA PHE A 272 10.38 1.85 0.29
C PHE A 272 10.93 1.94 1.72
N SER A 273 11.60 3.02 2.10
CA SER A 273 12.07 3.20 3.48
C SER A 273 10.90 3.18 4.47
N GLY A 274 9.83 3.91 4.20
CA GLY A 274 8.59 3.88 4.97
C GLY A 274 7.84 2.55 4.84
N GLY A 275 7.74 2.01 3.62
CA GLY A 275 7.08 0.73 3.36
C GLY A 275 7.66 -0.45 4.15
N ARG A 276 8.98 -0.46 4.45
CA ARG A 276 9.60 -1.47 5.32
C ARG A 276 9.16 -1.33 6.76
N ILE A 277 9.06 -0.11 7.27
CA ILE A 277 8.56 0.17 8.63
C ILE A 277 7.11 -0.28 8.74
N GLN A 278 6.28 0.05 7.77
CA GLN A 278 4.88 -0.43 7.73
C GLN A 278 4.78 -1.95 7.68
N THR A 279 5.69 -2.63 6.99
CA THR A 279 5.70 -4.11 6.96
C THR A 279 5.92 -4.69 8.35
N ALA A 280 6.79 -4.08 9.17
CA ALA A 280 6.96 -4.46 10.56
C ALA A 280 5.69 -4.19 11.39
N ALA A 281 5.09 -3.00 11.26
CA ALA A 281 3.85 -2.66 11.96
C ALA A 281 2.68 -3.60 11.58
N ARG A 282 2.57 -3.99 10.31
CA ARG A 282 1.59 -5.01 9.88
C ARG A 282 1.79 -6.35 10.56
N ALA A 283 3.04 -6.78 10.69
CA ALA A 283 3.36 -8.02 11.39
C ALA A 283 2.99 -7.94 12.87
N THR A 284 3.24 -6.81 13.53
CA THR A 284 2.87 -6.57 14.93
C THR A 284 1.35 -6.66 15.12
N GLY A 285 0.57 -5.97 14.28
CA GLY A 285 -0.90 -6.02 14.35
C GLY A 285 -1.45 -7.43 14.14
N LEU A 286 -0.90 -8.19 13.18
CA LEU A 286 -1.30 -9.58 12.95
C LEU A 286 -0.94 -10.49 14.14
N MET A 287 0.22 -10.30 14.75
CA MET A 287 0.62 -11.04 15.96
C MET A 287 -0.30 -10.72 17.12
N GLN A 288 -0.68 -9.45 17.30
CA GLN A 288 -1.62 -9.01 18.34
C GLN A 288 -2.98 -9.69 18.16
N ALA A 289 -3.54 -9.69 16.95
CA ALA A 289 -4.81 -10.35 16.65
C ALA A 289 -4.77 -11.87 16.94
N ALA A 290 -3.68 -12.53 16.56
CA ALA A 290 -3.50 -13.95 16.82
C ALA A 290 -3.42 -14.24 18.32
N PHE A 291 -2.69 -13.41 19.06
CA PHE A 291 -2.55 -13.52 20.50
C PHE A 291 -3.89 -13.33 21.23
N GLU A 292 -4.65 -12.28 20.92
CA GLU A 292 -5.97 -12.01 21.51
C GLU A 292 -6.93 -13.18 21.30
N LYS A 293 -6.98 -13.73 20.07
CA LYS A 293 -7.82 -14.89 19.77
C LYS A 293 -7.37 -16.17 20.50
N ALA A 294 -6.08 -16.39 20.59
CA ALA A 294 -5.54 -17.53 21.32
C ALA A 294 -5.83 -17.45 22.82
N MET A 295 -5.70 -16.25 23.41
CA MET A 295 -6.01 -16.03 24.82
C MET A 295 -7.48 -16.27 25.12
N SER A 296 -8.41 -15.68 24.36
CA SER A 296 -9.85 -15.92 24.52
C SER A 296 -10.19 -17.41 24.40
N TYR A 297 -9.72 -18.06 23.35
CA TYR A 297 -9.96 -19.48 23.15
C TYR A 297 -9.41 -20.36 24.29
N SER A 298 -8.25 -20.02 24.84
CA SER A 298 -7.64 -20.77 25.94
C SER A 298 -8.45 -20.71 27.24
N GLN A 299 -9.23 -19.65 27.43
CA GLN A 299 -10.12 -19.50 28.59
C GLN A 299 -11.46 -20.21 28.38
N GLU A 300 -11.97 -20.24 27.17
CA GLU A 300 -13.27 -20.83 26.84
C GLU A 300 -13.18 -22.37 26.69
N ARG A 301 -12.12 -22.84 26.03
CA ARG A 301 -11.93 -24.27 25.75
C ARG A 301 -11.58 -25.04 27.01
N LYS A 302 -12.40 -26.02 27.38
CA LYS A 302 -12.16 -26.90 28.52
C LYS A 302 -11.61 -28.25 28.08
N VAL A 303 -10.64 -28.75 28.84
CA VAL A 303 -10.05 -30.09 28.75
C VAL A 303 -9.84 -30.61 30.17
N PHE A 304 -10.26 -31.79 30.48
CA PHE A 304 -10.22 -32.35 31.85
C PHE A 304 -10.91 -31.43 32.88
N GLU A 305 -12.07 -30.84 32.51
CA GLU A 305 -12.88 -29.95 33.32
C GLU A 305 -12.24 -28.59 33.67
N LYS A 306 -11.07 -28.29 33.13
CA LYS A 306 -10.34 -27.03 33.31
C LYS A 306 -10.18 -26.30 31.99
N SER A 307 -10.07 -24.97 32.04
CA SER A 307 -9.74 -24.20 30.85
C SER A 307 -8.31 -24.50 30.37
N LEU A 308 -8.07 -24.40 29.04
CA LEU A 308 -6.72 -24.62 28.49
C LEU A 308 -5.68 -23.68 29.12
N GLY A 309 -6.08 -22.46 29.46
CA GLY A 309 -5.20 -21.47 30.09
C GLY A 309 -4.74 -21.82 31.50
N GLU A 310 -5.34 -22.84 32.14
CA GLU A 310 -4.93 -23.31 33.46
C GLU A 310 -3.78 -24.34 33.43
N PHE A 311 -3.40 -24.83 32.25
CA PHE A 311 -2.34 -25.80 32.07
C PHE A 311 -1.01 -25.16 31.77
#